data_6a3a40d697ed431482257d6568de7194
#
_entry.id   6a3a40d697ed431482257d6568de7194
#
_cell.length_a   1.000
_cell.length_b   1.000
_cell.length_c   1.000
_cell.angle_alpha   90.00
_cell.angle_beta   90.00
_cell.angle_gamma   90.00
#
_symmetry.space_group_name_H-M   'P 1'
#
loop_
_entity.id
_entity.type
_entity.pdbx_description
1 polymer ?
#
loop_
_entity_poly.entity_id
_entity_poly.type
_entity_poly.pdbx_seq_one_letter_code
_entity_poly.pdbx_strand_id
1 'polypeptide(L)'
;MRDRRADRGGRGFTRKVDTRPAQKVFLIVCEGAKTEPNYFRGFKVAGNVLDVRGVGDNTLSLVEQAAKFKERGEYDQTWCVFDRDSFPADRFNRALDLARRLGMRVAYSNEAFELWYLLHFAYHDAATARADYGDRLSRHLGSRYAKNRDDIFDLLESRQPDAVRNTEQLMAQYPAPDPEADNPSTTVHLLVAELNRYRRP
;
A
#
# COMPACT_ATOMS: atom_id res chain seq x y z
N MET A 1 -10.27 25.90 74.43
CA MET A 1 -9.24 25.21 73.62
C MET A 1 -9.90 24.62 72.39
N ARG A 2 -9.67 25.20 71.19
CA ARG A 2 -10.27 24.74 69.92
C ARG A 2 -9.12 24.12 69.10
N ASP A 3 -9.25 22.84 68.89
CA ASP A 3 -8.31 22.05 68.08
C ASP A 3 -8.64 22.20 66.58
N ARG A 4 -7.74 22.80 65.81
CA ARG A 4 -7.88 22.97 64.34
C ARG A 4 -7.07 21.87 63.70
N ARG A 5 -7.72 20.74 63.31
CA ARG A 5 -7.12 19.77 62.38
C ARG A 5 -7.14 20.34 60.96
N ALA A 6 -5.95 20.54 60.42
CA ALA A 6 -5.74 20.88 59.04
C ALA A 6 -6.02 19.72 58.14
N ASP A 7 -6.95 19.88 57.23
CA ASP A 7 -7.26 18.97 56.13
C ASP A 7 -6.13 19.06 55.10
N ARG A 8 -5.32 17.96 54.94
CA ARG A 8 -4.34 17.84 53.89
C ARG A 8 -4.98 17.17 52.70
N GLY A 9 -5.56 17.97 51.78
CA GLY A 9 -6.03 17.54 50.50
C GLY A 9 -4.96 16.88 49.68
N GLY A 10 -4.96 15.56 49.57
CA GLY A 10 -4.12 14.77 48.72
C GLY A 10 -4.45 15.07 47.24
N ARG A 11 -3.56 15.76 46.53
CA ARG A 11 -3.60 15.87 45.08
C ARG A 11 -3.35 14.49 44.47
N GLY A 12 -4.41 13.81 44.08
CA GLY A 12 -4.32 12.58 43.30
C GLY A 12 -3.65 12.87 41.96
N PHE A 13 -2.42 12.41 41.79
CA PHE A 13 -1.77 12.36 40.49
C PHE A 13 -2.47 11.32 39.63
N THR A 14 -3.40 11.73 38.80
CA THR A 14 -3.96 10.91 37.74
C THR A 14 -2.85 10.70 36.70
N ARG A 15 -2.21 9.52 36.75
CA ARG A 15 -1.22 9.10 35.77
C ARG A 15 -1.94 9.01 34.42
N LYS A 16 -1.68 9.97 33.52
CA LYS A 16 -2.07 9.81 32.11
C LYS A 16 -1.41 8.53 31.60
N VAL A 17 -2.21 7.50 31.39
CA VAL A 17 -1.77 6.30 30.67
C VAL A 17 -1.64 6.76 29.21
N ASP A 18 -0.41 7.00 28.80
CA ASP A 18 -0.07 7.26 27.40
C ASP A 18 -0.26 5.94 26.66
N THR A 19 -1.46 5.73 26.11
CA THR A 19 -1.76 4.56 25.28
C THR A 19 -1.01 4.76 23.97
N ARG A 20 0.23 4.27 23.92
CA ARG A 20 0.95 4.14 22.63
C ARG A 20 0.06 3.33 21.69
N PRO A 21 -0.24 3.82 20.48
CA PRO A 21 -1.00 3.03 19.52
C PRO A 21 -0.32 1.67 19.36
N ALA A 22 -1.11 0.61 19.38
CA ALA A 22 -0.60 -0.75 19.23
C ALA A 22 0.23 -0.83 17.96
N GLN A 23 1.44 -1.35 18.06
CA GLN A 23 2.31 -1.56 16.92
C GLN A 23 1.65 -2.53 15.96
N LYS A 24 1.55 -2.16 14.68
CA LYS A 24 1.03 -3.02 13.62
C LYS A 24 2.17 -3.58 12.80
N VAL A 25 2.14 -4.87 12.54
CA VAL A 25 3.13 -5.57 11.73
C VAL A 25 2.51 -5.89 10.37
N PHE A 26 3.11 -5.34 9.30
CA PHE A 26 2.66 -5.51 7.93
C PHE A 26 3.59 -6.46 7.17
N LEU A 27 3.01 -7.42 6.46
CA LEU A 27 3.68 -8.16 5.40
C LEU A 27 3.14 -7.64 4.06
N ILE A 28 4.04 -7.18 3.19
CA ILE A 28 3.72 -6.78 1.82
C ILE A 28 4.53 -7.64 0.86
N VAL A 29 3.85 -8.46 0.08
CA VAL A 29 4.48 -9.35 -0.91
C VAL A 29 4.15 -8.82 -2.29
N CYS A 30 5.19 -8.43 -3.04
CA CYS A 30 5.11 -7.80 -4.34
C CYS A 30 5.51 -8.78 -5.44
N GLU A 31 4.82 -8.71 -6.58
CA GLU A 31 5.15 -9.49 -7.77
C GLU A 31 6.51 -9.10 -8.34
N GLY A 32 6.75 -7.80 -8.53
CA GLY A 32 8.03 -7.30 -8.97
C GLY A 32 9.11 -7.39 -7.90
N ALA A 33 10.35 -7.60 -8.35
CA ALA A 33 11.49 -7.67 -7.44
C ALA A 33 11.97 -6.28 -6.97
N LYS A 34 11.60 -5.20 -7.66
CA LYS A 34 12.16 -3.85 -7.42
C LYS A 34 11.13 -2.73 -7.41
N THR A 35 10.30 -2.57 -8.43
CA THR A 35 9.41 -1.41 -8.62
C THR A 35 8.54 -1.16 -7.39
N GLU A 36 7.68 -2.11 -7.06
CA GLU A 36 6.76 -2.02 -5.92
C GLU A 36 7.50 -2.07 -4.58
N PRO A 37 8.49 -3.00 -4.37
CA PRO A 37 9.23 -3.02 -3.12
C PRO A 37 9.99 -1.73 -2.82
N ASN A 38 10.60 -1.07 -3.83
CA ASN A 38 11.32 0.19 -3.64
C ASN A 38 10.36 1.29 -3.17
N TYR A 39 9.15 1.35 -3.73
CA TYR A 39 8.14 2.29 -3.29
C TYR A 39 7.70 2.03 -1.83
N PHE A 40 7.31 0.80 -1.50
CA PHE A 40 6.78 0.52 -0.16
C PHE A 40 7.84 0.58 0.94
N ARG A 41 9.11 0.28 0.65
CA ARG A 41 10.21 0.43 1.63
C ARG A 41 10.46 1.88 2.03
N GLY A 42 10.02 2.85 1.25
CA GLY A 42 10.07 4.27 1.59
C GLY A 42 9.16 4.65 2.77
N PHE A 43 8.12 3.86 3.07
CA PHE A 43 7.24 4.13 4.21
C PHE A 43 7.95 3.89 5.53
N LYS A 44 8.22 4.97 6.26
CA LYS A 44 8.76 4.93 7.63
C LYS A 44 7.60 4.83 8.62
N VAL A 45 7.16 3.62 8.92
CA VAL A 45 6.03 3.39 9.81
C VAL A 45 6.51 3.32 11.27
N ALA A 46 5.93 4.13 12.14
CA ALA A 46 6.39 4.29 13.52
C ALA A 46 6.12 3.04 14.37
N GLY A 47 7.18 2.41 14.85
CA GLY A 47 7.08 1.25 15.75
C GLY A 47 6.49 0.00 15.09
N ASN A 48 6.30 0.01 13.78
CA ASN A 48 5.76 -1.09 13.03
C ASN A 48 6.85 -1.78 12.22
N VAL A 49 6.78 -3.08 12.12
CA VAL A 49 7.63 -3.83 11.21
C VAL A 49 6.95 -3.84 9.85
N LEU A 50 7.62 -3.30 8.85
CA LEU A 50 7.21 -3.36 7.46
C LEU A 50 8.10 -4.38 6.75
N ASP A 51 7.59 -5.60 6.56
CA ASP A 51 8.27 -6.66 5.82
C ASP A 51 7.82 -6.59 4.35
N VAL A 52 8.69 -6.08 3.48
CA VAL A 52 8.42 -5.91 2.05
C VAL A 52 9.27 -6.87 1.25
N ARG A 53 8.63 -7.79 0.55
CA ARG A 53 9.26 -8.85 -0.24
C ARG A 53 8.86 -8.74 -1.70
N GLY A 54 9.83 -8.65 -2.59
CA GLY A 54 9.64 -8.83 -4.03
C GLY A 54 9.99 -10.27 -4.38
N VAL A 55 9.05 -11.01 -4.96
CA VAL A 55 9.25 -12.45 -5.22
C VAL A 55 9.65 -12.75 -6.66
N GLY A 56 9.35 -11.83 -7.60
CA GLY A 56 9.71 -12.02 -9.02
C GLY A 56 9.01 -13.21 -9.67
N ASP A 57 7.81 -13.55 -9.21
CA ASP A 57 7.06 -14.73 -9.63
C ASP A 57 5.67 -14.32 -10.16
N ASN A 58 4.95 -15.27 -10.74
CA ASN A 58 3.60 -15.00 -11.27
C ASN A 58 2.58 -14.78 -10.13
N THR A 59 1.47 -14.13 -10.47
CA THR A 59 0.45 -13.65 -9.55
C THR A 59 -0.11 -14.72 -8.59
N LEU A 60 -0.37 -15.95 -9.07
CA LEU A 60 -0.89 -17.03 -8.20
C LEU A 60 0.18 -17.56 -7.26
N SER A 61 1.40 -17.82 -7.77
CA SER A 61 2.55 -18.24 -6.93
C SER A 61 2.89 -17.21 -5.88
N LEU A 62 2.74 -15.90 -6.17
CA LEU A 62 2.91 -14.83 -5.20
C LEU A 62 1.98 -15.00 -4.01
N VAL A 63 0.68 -15.24 -4.26
CA VAL A 63 -0.31 -15.41 -3.19
C VAL A 63 0.00 -16.64 -2.35
N GLU A 64 0.43 -17.76 -2.97
CA GLU A 64 0.85 -18.97 -2.27
C GLU A 64 2.11 -18.73 -1.41
N GLN A 65 3.07 -17.96 -1.92
CA GLN A 65 4.26 -17.58 -1.15
C GLN A 65 3.91 -16.63 0.01
N ALA A 66 3.01 -15.67 -0.23
CA ALA A 66 2.54 -14.77 0.82
C ALA A 66 1.87 -15.55 1.97
N ALA A 67 1.11 -16.60 1.66
CA ALA A 67 0.52 -17.49 2.67
C ALA A 67 1.60 -18.18 3.50
N LYS A 68 2.64 -18.73 2.87
CA LYS A 68 3.77 -19.36 3.57
C LYS A 68 4.55 -18.38 4.46
N PHE A 69 4.70 -17.13 4.02
CA PHE A 69 5.34 -16.10 4.84
C PHE A 69 4.46 -15.71 6.02
N LYS A 70 3.14 -15.55 5.79
CA LYS A 70 2.16 -15.25 6.83
C LYS A 70 2.16 -16.32 7.94
N GLU A 71 2.26 -17.59 7.59
CA GLU A 71 2.31 -18.71 8.56
C GLU A 71 3.59 -18.73 9.41
N ARG A 72 4.68 -18.12 8.91
CA ARG A 72 5.99 -18.12 9.57
C ARG A 72 6.25 -16.90 10.45
N GLY A 73 5.36 -15.91 10.41
CA GLY A 73 5.51 -14.66 11.15
C GLY A 73 4.21 -14.22 11.81
N GLU A 74 4.33 -13.29 12.73
CA GLU A 74 3.17 -12.65 13.37
C GLU A 74 2.87 -11.33 12.66
N TYR A 75 1.95 -11.35 11.70
CA TYR A 75 1.54 -10.19 10.94
C TYR A 75 0.09 -9.82 11.23
N ASP A 76 -0.15 -8.55 11.57
CA ASP A 76 -1.51 -8.01 11.72
C ASP A 76 -2.23 -7.88 10.38
N GLN A 77 -1.47 -7.57 9.32
CA GLN A 77 -1.99 -7.45 7.97
C GLN A 77 -1.01 -8.03 6.95
N THR A 78 -1.56 -8.78 6.01
CA THR A 78 -0.81 -9.29 4.86
C THR A 78 -1.45 -8.74 3.58
N TRP A 79 -0.62 -8.14 2.73
CA TRP A 79 -0.99 -7.58 1.45
C TRP A 79 -0.21 -8.24 0.32
N CYS A 80 -0.93 -8.61 -0.73
CA CYS A 80 -0.37 -9.04 -2.00
C CYS A 80 -0.45 -7.89 -2.99
N VAL A 81 0.66 -7.56 -3.65
CA VAL A 81 0.73 -6.47 -4.64
C VAL A 81 1.12 -7.07 -5.97
N PHE A 82 0.25 -6.95 -6.97
CA PHE A 82 0.49 -7.52 -8.29
C PHE A 82 -0.27 -6.77 -9.39
N ASP A 83 0.18 -6.98 -10.62
CA ASP A 83 -0.37 -6.36 -11.81
C ASP A 83 -1.36 -7.29 -12.55
N ARG A 84 -2.36 -6.68 -13.21
CA ARG A 84 -3.14 -7.37 -14.24
C ARG A 84 -2.40 -7.21 -15.56
N ASP A 85 -1.40 -8.04 -15.78
CA ASP A 85 -0.65 -8.05 -17.02
C ASP A 85 -1.23 -9.03 -18.06
N SER A 86 -0.47 -9.35 -19.11
CA SER A 86 -0.89 -10.19 -20.25
C SER A 86 -1.21 -11.66 -19.88
N PHE A 87 -1.17 -12.08 -18.62
CA PHE A 87 -1.53 -13.43 -18.22
C PHE A 87 -3.03 -13.73 -18.42
N PRO A 88 -3.41 -15.00 -18.59
CA PRO A 88 -4.81 -15.35 -18.71
C PRO A 88 -5.67 -14.82 -17.56
N ALA A 89 -6.82 -14.24 -17.88
CA ALA A 89 -7.78 -13.64 -16.94
C ALA A 89 -8.10 -14.54 -15.74
N ASP A 90 -8.25 -15.85 -16.00
CA ASP A 90 -8.56 -16.83 -14.96
C ASP A 90 -7.52 -16.91 -13.85
N ARG A 91 -6.25 -16.71 -14.15
CA ARG A 91 -5.17 -16.72 -13.15
C ARG A 91 -5.25 -15.53 -12.23
N PHE A 92 -5.52 -14.35 -12.78
CA PHE A 92 -5.68 -13.12 -11.99
C PHE A 92 -6.87 -13.23 -11.03
N ASN A 93 -8.04 -13.63 -11.55
CA ASN A 93 -9.24 -13.80 -10.73
C ASN A 93 -9.05 -14.89 -9.65
N ARG A 94 -8.40 -16.01 -9.99
CA ARG A 94 -8.05 -17.05 -9.00
C ARG A 94 -7.12 -16.55 -7.92
N ALA A 95 -6.17 -15.68 -8.24
CA ALA A 95 -5.27 -15.08 -7.24
C ALA A 95 -6.03 -14.15 -6.29
N LEU A 96 -6.94 -13.31 -6.81
CA LEU A 96 -7.82 -12.47 -5.99
C LEU A 96 -8.67 -13.31 -5.02
N ASP A 97 -9.28 -14.38 -5.51
CA ASP A 97 -10.11 -15.27 -4.71
C ASP A 97 -9.31 -16.07 -3.68
N LEU A 98 -8.10 -16.52 -4.04
CA LEU A 98 -7.23 -17.21 -3.11
C LEU A 98 -6.76 -16.28 -1.98
N ALA A 99 -6.32 -15.07 -2.31
CA ALA A 99 -5.92 -14.09 -1.30
C ALA A 99 -7.07 -13.79 -0.32
N ARG A 100 -8.29 -13.57 -0.84
CA ARG A 100 -9.48 -13.34 -0.02
C ARG A 100 -9.76 -14.53 0.93
N ARG A 101 -9.74 -15.76 0.42
CA ARG A 101 -9.98 -16.97 1.25
C ARG A 101 -8.94 -17.14 2.34
N LEU A 102 -7.70 -16.73 2.11
CA LEU A 102 -6.60 -16.80 3.07
C LEU A 102 -6.55 -15.58 4.03
N GLY A 103 -7.56 -14.69 3.97
CA GLY A 103 -7.62 -13.49 4.80
C GLY A 103 -6.48 -12.52 4.52
N MET A 104 -6.03 -12.44 3.28
CA MET A 104 -5.04 -11.47 2.80
C MET A 104 -5.73 -10.40 1.95
N ARG A 105 -5.18 -9.19 1.98
CA ARG A 105 -5.64 -8.06 1.16
C ARG A 105 -4.85 -8.00 -0.14
N VAL A 106 -5.44 -7.37 -1.15
CA VAL A 106 -4.80 -7.20 -2.45
C VAL A 106 -4.76 -5.73 -2.82
N ALA A 107 -3.61 -5.30 -3.32
CA ALA A 107 -3.42 -4.05 -4.02
C ALA A 107 -2.99 -4.37 -5.45
N TYR A 108 -3.87 -4.16 -6.42
CA TYR A 108 -3.59 -4.47 -7.82
C TYR A 108 -3.54 -3.21 -8.68
N SER A 109 -2.93 -3.33 -9.85
CA SER A 109 -3.00 -2.34 -10.93
C SER A 109 -3.25 -3.02 -12.28
N ASN A 110 -4.08 -2.43 -13.11
CA ASN A 110 -4.35 -2.84 -14.48
C ASN A 110 -3.94 -1.71 -15.43
N GLU A 111 -2.90 -1.84 -16.26
CA GLU A 111 -2.05 -3.04 -16.52
C GLU A 111 -0.77 -3.09 -15.68
N ALA A 112 -0.33 -2.00 -15.04
CA ALA A 112 0.98 -1.93 -14.41
C ALA A 112 0.98 -1.02 -13.19
N PHE A 113 1.85 -1.31 -12.23
CA PHE A 113 2.02 -0.52 -11.01
C PHE A 113 2.39 0.95 -11.30
N GLU A 114 2.99 1.22 -12.44
CA GLU A 114 3.31 2.57 -12.91
C GLU A 114 2.07 3.46 -13.09
N LEU A 115 0.87 2.91 -13.23
CA LEU A 115 -0.38 3.67 -13.16
C LEU A 115 -0.48 4.45 -11.84
N TRP A 116 -0.17 3.80 -10.72
CA TRP A 116 -0.13 4.46 -9.42
C TRP A 116 0.84 5.63 -9.40
N TYR A 117 2.01 5.50 -10.03
CA TYR A 117 2.97 6.59 -10.12
C TYR A 117 2.45 7.77 -10.96
N LEU A 118 1.79 7.50 -12.09
CA LEU A 118 1.21 8.56 -12.93
C LEU A 118 0.14 9.36 -12.20
N LEU A 119 -0.68 8.70 -11.40
CA LEU A 119 -1.77 9.33 -10.65
C LEU A 119 -1.26 10.34 -9.60
N HIS A 120 0.03 10.33 -9.25
CA HIS A 120 0.64 11.40 -8.44
C HIS A 120 0.77 12.73 -9.19
N PHE A 121 0.82 12.71 -10.51
CA PHE A 121 1.05 13.90 -11.33
C PHE A 121 -0.21 14.43 -12.01
N ALA A 122 -1.07 13.53 -12.46
CA ALA A 122 -2.29 13.88 -13.18
C ALA A 122 -3.33 12.78 -13.07
N TYR A 123 -4.60 13.17 -13.22
CA TYR A 123 -5.67 12.21 -13.44
C TYR A 123 -5.44 11.47 -14.77
N HIS A 124 -5.68 10.16 -14.77
CA HIS A 124 -5.42 9.30 -15.91
C HIS A 124 -6.50 8.20 -15.99
N ASP A 125 -7.32 8.24 -17.03
CA ASP A 125 -8.45 7.33 -17.29
C ASP A 125 -8.38 6.63 -18.64
N ALA A 126 -7.28 6.83 -19.39
CA ALA A 126 -7.08 6.19 -20.67
C ALA A 126 -6.31 4.87 -20.50
N ALA A 127 -6.85 3.79 -21.07
CA ALA A 127 -6.11 2.53 -21.17
C ALA A 127 -4.73 2.79 -21.78
N THR A 128 -3.70 2.35 -21.10
CA THR A 128 -2.30 2.61 -21.48
C THR A 128 -1.55 1.29 -21.47
N ALA A 129 -0.91 0.98 -22.59
CA ALA A 129 -0.08 -0.21 -22.67
C ALA A 129 1.11 -0.11 -21.70
N ARG A 130 1.45 -1.24 -21.08
CA ARG A 130 2.54 -1.34 -20.10
C ARG A 130 3.85 -0.69 -20.57
N ALA A 131 4.16 -0.79 -21.85
CA ALA A 131 5.38 -0.20 -22.43
C ALA A 131 5.41 1.32 -22.39
N ASP A 132 4.24 1.98 -22.43
CA ASP A 132 4.14 3.44 -22.59
C ASP A 132 4.24 4.19 -21.25
N TYR A 133 4.07 3.49 -20.13
CA TYR A 133 4.14 4.12 -18.80
C TYR A 133 5.51 4.75 -18.53
N GLY A 134 6.61 4.11 -18.96
CA GLY A 134 7.96 4.62 -18.76
C GLY A 134 8.20 5.99 -19.38
N ASP A 135 7.73 6.18 -20.61
CA ASP A 135 7.87 7.46 -21.33
C ASP A 135 6.98 8.55 -20.73
N ARG A 136 5.76 8.20 -20.31
CA ARG A 136 4.86 9.14 -19.61
C ARG A 136 5.46 9.61 -18.29
N LEU A 137 5.95 8.67 -17.47
CA LEU A 137 6.61 9.00 -16.21
C LEU A 137 7.86 9.84 -16.40
N SER A 138 8.68 9.53 -17.40
CA SER A 138 9.89 10.31 -17.71
C SER A 138 9.58 11.77 -17.98
N ARG A 139 8.49 12.07 -18.68
CA ARG A 139 8.03 13.45 -18.95
C ARG A 139 7.63 14.18 -17.67
N HIS A 140 6.92 13.51 -16.74
CA HIS A 140 6.51 14.11 -15.47
C HIS A 140 7.66 14.29 -14.49
N LEU A 141 8.61 13.35 -14.48
CA LEU A 141 9.79 13.40 -13.61
C LEU A 141 10.88 14.37 -14.10
N GLY A 142 10.80 14.82 -15.37
CA GLY A 142 11.87 15.62 -15.99
C GLY A 142 13.19 14.84 -16.16
N SER A 143 13.17 13.53 -16.01
CA SER A 143 14.31 12.63 -16.15
C SER A 143 13.84 11.24 -16.58
N ARG A 144 14.73 10.43 -17.14
CA ARG A 144 14.38 9.08 -17.57
C ARG A 144 13.91 8.21 -16.39
N TYR A 145 12.70 7.68 -16.48
CA TYR A 145 12.18 6.70 -15.53
C TYR A 145 12.91 5.36 -15.71
N ALA A 146 13.24 4.72 -14.60
CA ALA A 146 13.75 3.36 -14.55
C ALA A 146 13.01 2.57 -13.46
N LYS A 147 12.61 1.33 -13.76
CA LYS A 147 11.83 0.47 -12.83
C LYS A 147 12.55 0.13 -11.52
N ASN A 148 13.87 0.28 -11.48
CA ASN A 148 14.70 -0.03 -10.32
C ASN A 148 15.10 1.20 -9.51
N ARG A 149 14.43 2.36 -9.71
CA ARG A 149 14.68 3.57 -8.91
C ARG A 149 14.39 3.29 -7.45
N ASP A 150 15.36 3.55 -6.58
CA ASP A 150 15.25 3.42 -5.13
C ASP A 150 14.75 4.72 -4.45
N ASP A 151 14.88 5.87 -5.14
CA ASP A 151 14.42 7.20 -4.71
C ASP A 151 12.96 7.51 -5.10
N ILE A 152 12.25 6.56 -5.72
CA ILE A 152 10.91 6.83 -6.29
C ILE A 152 9.89 7.25 -5.23
N PHE A 153 9.98 6.71 -4.02
CA PHE A 153 9.10 7.10 -2.92
C PHE A 153 9.28 8.57 -2.55
N ASP A 154 10.52 9.01 -2.36
CA ASP A 154 10.85 10.38 -1.96
C ASP A 154 10.38 11.40 -3.01
N LEU A 155 10.47 11.05 -4.30
CA LEU A 155 10.00 11.88 -5.41
C LEU A 155 8.47 12.02 -5.45
N LEU A 156 7.75 11.02 -4.98
CA LEU A 156 6.29 10.95 -5.07
C LEU A 156 5.58 11.29 -3.75
N GLU A 157 6.26 11.20 -2.61
CA GLU A 157 5.69 11.30 -1.28
C GLU A 157 4.80 12.54 -1.09
N SER A 158 5.29 13.70 -1.45
CA SER A 158 4.55 14.96 -1.31
C SER A 158 3.28 15.04 -2.16
N ARG A 159 3.14 14.17 -3.17
CA ARG A 159 2.01 14.09 -4.10
C ARG A 159 1.05 12.95 -3.80
N GLN A 160 1.27 12.18 -2.74
CA GLN A 160 0.36 11.08 -2.36
C GLN A 160 -1.09 11.50 -2.20
N PRO A 161 -1.44 12.69 -1.63
CA PRO A 161 -2.82 13.13 -1.56
C PRO A 161 -3.47 13.29 -2.95
N ASP A 162 -2.70 13.77 -3.93
CA ASP A 162 -3.17 13.88 -5.32
C ASP A 162 -3.42 12.50 -5.93
N ALA A 163 -2.48 11.56 -5.72
CA ALA A 163 -2.62 10.19 -6.20
C ALA A 163 -3.86 9.49 -5.63
N VAL A 164 -4.11 9.64 -4.33
CA VAL A 164 -5.30 9.08 -3.67
C VAL A 164 -6.57 9.66 -4.31
N ARG A 165 -6.68 10.98 -4.39
CA ARG A 165 -7.83 11.67 -4.99
C ARG A 165 -8.07 11.23 -6.45
N ASN A 166 -7.00 11.21 -7.26
CA ASN A 166 -7.09 10.82 -8.66
C ASN A 166 -7.49 9.35 -8.82
N THR A 167 -7.02 8.47 -7.92
CA THR A 167 -7.42 7.05 -7.91
C THR A 167 -8.88 6.88 -7.51
N GLU A 168 -9.34 7.57 -6.47
CA GLU A 168 -10.75 7.52 -6.04
C GLU A 168 -11.68 7.99 -7.17
N GLN A 169 -11.30 9.06 -7.87
CA GLN A 169 -12.04 9.53 -9.05
C GLN A 169 -12.04 8.49 -10.18
N LEU A 170 -10.91 7.84 -10.45
CA LEU A 170 -10.79 6.78 -11.45
C LEU A 170 -11.68 5.59 -11.10
N MET A 171 -11.59 5.11 -9.87
CA MET A 171 -12.36 3.93 -9.44
C MET A 171 -13.86 4.20 -9.35
N ALA A 172 -14.28 5.45 -9.17
CA ALA A 172 -15.70 5.84 -9.20
C ALA A 172 -16.37 5.65 -10.57
N GLN A 173 -15.60 5.47 -11.65
CA GLN A 173 -16.12 5.14 -12.97
C GLN A 173 -16.62 3.69 -13.08
N TYR A 174 -16.23 2.83 -12.14
CA TYR A 174 -16.55 1.40 -12.11
C TYR A 174 -17.51 1.09 -10.95
N PRO A 175 -18.82 1.35 -11.09
CA PRO A 175 -19.80 1.12 -10.01
C PRO A 175 -19.96 -0.36 -9.63
N ALA A 176 -19.61 -1.26 -10.55
CA ALA A 176 -19.52 -2.69 -10.32
C ALA A 176 -18.11 -3.15 -10.74
N PRO A 177 -17.10 -3.04 -9.87
CA PRO A 177 -15.71 -3.28 -10.25
C PRO A 177 -15.46 -4.68 -10.77
N ASP A 178 -14.86 -4.76 -11.94
CA ASP A 178 -14.29 -5.97 -12.54
C ASP A 178 -12.77 -5.79 -12.68
N PRO A 179 -11.98 -6.15 -11.66
CA PRO A 179 -10.55 -5.90 -11.63
C PRO A 179 -9.78 -6.45 -12.84
N GLU A 180 -10.30 -7.49 -13.46
CA GLU A 180 -9.72 -8.10 -14.65
C GLU A 180 -9.96 -7.25 -15.91
N ALA A 181 -11.16 -6.71 -16.07
CA ALA A 181 -11.60 -6.00 -17.26
C ALA A 181 -11.41 -4.47 -17.17
N ASP A 182 -11.49 -3.90 -15.96
CA ASP A 182 -11.39 -2.45 -15.74
C ASP A 182 -9.97 -1.96 -16.02
N ASN A 183 -9.76 -1.25 -17.14
CA ASN A 183 -8.47 -0.71 -17.54
C ASN A 183 -8.62 0.75 -18.01
N PRO A 184 -7.96 1.72 -17.35
CA PRO A 184 -7.05 1.56 -16.20
C PRO A 184 -7.79 1.46 -14.87
N SER A 185 -7.27 0.65 -13.93
CA SER A 185 -7.76 0.59 -12.56
C SER A 185 -6.64 0.25 -11.58
N THR A 186 -6.75 0.72 -10.32
CA THR A 186 -5.79 0.35 -9.27
C THR A 186 -6.39 0.49 -7.88
N THR A 187 -6.01 -0.40 -6.98
CA THR A 187 -6.37 -0.35 -5.56
C THR A 187 -5.18 -0.09 -4.63
N VAL A 188 -4.04 0.30 -5.19
CA VAL A 188 -2.81 0.61 -4.42
C VAL A 188 -3.06 1.70 -3.37
N HIS A 189 -3.92 2.68 -3.65
CA HIS A 189 -4.31 3.74 -2.71
C HIS A 189 -4.85 3.19 -1.38
N LEU A 190 -5.50 2.02 -1.37
CA LEU A 190 -6.03 1.40 -0.14
C LEU A 190 -4.90 0.94 0.79
N LEU A 191 -3.83 0.35 0.23
CA LEU A 191 -2.64 -0.01 0.99
C LEU A 191 -1.91 1.23 1.49
N VAL A 192 -1.74 2.23 0.63
CA VAL A 192 -1.09 3.50 0.97
C VAL A 192 -1.86 4.23 2.08
N ALA A 193 -3.19 4.30 2.01
CA ALA A 193 -4.02 4.88 3.05
C ALA A 193 -3.86 4.15 4.38
N GLU A 194 -3.78 2.81 4.34
CA GLU A 194 -3.58 2.00 5.54
C GLU A 194 -2.19 2.23 6.15
N LEU A 195 -1.12 2.27 5.36
CA LEU A 195 0.23 2.57 5.83
C LEU A 195 0.34 3.97 6.44
N ASN A 196 -0.30 4.97 5.82
CA ASN A 196 -0.29 6.36 6.29
C ASN A 196 -0.97 6.53 7.66
N ARG A 197 -1.93 5.69 8.04
CA ARG A 197 -2.54 5.70 9.40
C ARG A 197 -1.52 5.44 10.50
N TYR A 198 -0.41 4.80 10.18
CA TYR A 198 0.63 4.39 11.14
C TYR A 198 1.96 5.10 10.92
N ARG A 199 2.02 6.10 10.04
CA ARG A 199 3.23 6.92 9.86
C ARG A 199 3.48 7.78 11.09
N ARG A 200 4.77 8.04 11.37
CA ARG A 200 5.14 9.12 12.30
C ARG A 200 4.89 10.46 11.61
N PRO A 201 4.32 11.43 12.36
CA PRO A 201 4.29 12.80 11.90
C PRO A 201 5.72 13.36 11.70
#